data_05684b2ab6bc6d5ab902d061550b1916
#
_entry.id   05684b2ab6bc6d5ab902d061550b1916
#
_cell.length_a   1.000
_cell.length_b   1.000
_cell.length_c   1.000
_cell.angle_alpha   90.00
_cell.angle_beta   90.00
_cell.angle_gamma   90.00
#
_symmetry.space_group_name_H-M   'P 1'
#
loop_
_entity.id
_entity.type
_entity.pdbx_description
1 polymer ?
#
loop_
_entity_poly.entity_id
_entity_poly.type
_entity_poly.pdbx_seq_one_letter_code
_entity_poly.pdbx_strand_id
1 'polypeptide(L)'
;LHDALPISNGMTLGEYREGDQVLPVLLKDKTIDSFRINDLRTLPVFGTARETTTLEQVVSRFDFQYKFSNVKDYNRQMVMMAQADPRRGVNAIAAFNRIWKQVQEEIDVPEGYTMKYFGEQESQAESNAALAANLPLTFFLMFVTLLFLFRSYRKPIVILLMLPLIFIGIVLGLVVLGKSFDFFSILGLLGLIGMNIKNAIVLVDQIDTETAAGKAPREAVISATTTRIVPVAMASGTTILGMLPLLFDAMFGGMAATIMGGLLVASALTLFVLPVAYCAIHKIK
;
A
#
# COMPACT_ATOMS: atom_id res chain seq x y z
N LEU A 1 -46.74 16.71 -22.11
CA LEU A 1 -45.57 16.33 -21.32
C LEU A 1 -44.50 15.59 -22.10
N HIS A 2 -44.84 14.89 -23.19
CA HIS A 2 -43.89 14.21 -24.07
C HIS A 2 -42.89 15.19 -24.76
N ASP A 3 -43.38 16.41 -25.07
CA ASP A 3 -42.56 17.42 -25.80
C ASP A 3 -41.56 18.17 -24.91
N ALA A 4 -41.72 18.08 -23.58
CA ALA A 4 -40.79 18.72 -22.62
C ALA A 4 -39.59 17.82 -22.20
N LEU A 5 -39.67 16.51 -22.44
CA LEU A 5 -38.65 15.53 -22.11
C LEU A 5 -37.31 15.74 -22.89
N PRO A 6 -37.33 16.16 -24.20
CA PRO A 6 -36.10 16.42 -24.94
C PRO A 6 -35.24 17.56 -24.36
N ILE A 7 -35.86 18.48 -23.64
CA ILE A 7 -35.21 19.68 -23.10
C ILE A 7 -34.46 19.38 -21.81
N SER A 8 -34.88 18.40 -21.01
CA SER A 8 -34.22 18.07 -19.73
C SER A 8 -33.15 16.99 -19.86
N ASN A 9 -33.38 15.93 -20.62
CA ASN A 9 -32.48 14.78 -20.72
C ASN A 9 -31.99 14.47 -22.15
N GLY A 10 -32.52 15.17 -23.13
CA GLY A 10 -32.33 14.88 -24.55
C GLY A 10 -33.25 13.75 -25.05
N MET A 11 -33.41 13.68 -26.35
CA MET A 11 -34.18 12.65 -27.04
C MET A 11 -33.22 11.69 -27.74
N THR A 12 -33.39 10.40 -27.54
CA THR A 12 -32.61 9.38 -28.25
C THR A 12 -33.08 9.32 -29.70
N LEU A 13 -32.22 9.69 -30.65
CA LEU A 13 -32.48 9.62 -32.06
C LEU A 13 -32.17 8.25 -32.67
N GLY A 14 -31.26 7.52 -32.08
CA GLY A 14 -30.81 6.23 -32.57
C GLY A 14 -29.65 5.68 -31.73
N GLU A 15 -29.10 4.57 -32.17
CA GLU A 15 -27.97 3.90 -31.57
C GLU A 15 -26.81 3.83 -32.59
N TYR A 16 -25.63 4.21 -32.14
CA TYR A 16 -24.39 4.00 -32.89
C TYR A 16 -23.63 2.82 -32.29
N ARG A 17 -23.26 1.86 -33.14
CA ARG A 17 -22.52 0.65 -32.72
C ARG A 17 -21.07 0.76 -33.16
N GLU A 18 -20.18 0.60 -32.21
CA GLU A 18 -18.73 0.54 -32.44
C GLU A 18 -18.18 -0.72 -31.75
N GLY A 19 -17.95 -1.77 -32.55
CA GLY A 19 -17.60 -3.09 -32.03
C GLY A 19 -18.71 -3.66 -31.10
N ASP A 20 -18.36 -3.94 -29.86
CA ASP A 20 -19.30 -4.46 -28.81
C ASP A 20 -20.04 -3.34 -28.05
N GLN A 21 -19.72 -2.08 -28.31
CA GLN A 21 -20.34 -0.95 -27.61
C GLN A 21 -21.51 -0.38 -28.40
N VAL A 22 -22.62 -0.16 -27.70
CA VAL A 22 -23.81 0.52 -28.23
C VAL A 22 -23.89 1.88 -27.56
N LEU A 23 -23.71 2.95 -28.35
CA LEU A 23 -23.74 4.32 -27.89
C LEU A 23 -25.05 4.98 -28.33
N PRO A 24 -25.89 5.49 -27.38
CA PRO A 24 -27.09 6.20 -27.77
C PRO A 24 -26.74 7.56 -28.36
N VAL A 25 -27.32 7.88 -29.50
CA VAL A 25 -27.23 9.22 -30.13
C VAL A 25 -28.35 10.08 -29.53
N LEU A 26 -27.97 11.07 -28.72
CA LEU A 26 -28.89 11.95 -28.01
C LEU A 26 -28.97 13.32 -28.69
N LEU A 27 -30.17 13.75 -29.03
CA LEU A 27 -30.46 15.13 -29.42
C LEU A 27 -30.67 15.96 -28.14
N LYS A 28 -29.82 16.93 -27.89
CA LYS A 28 -29.91 17.86 -26.75
C LYS A 28 -29.97 19.29 -27.24
N ASP A 29 -30.72 20.14 -26.55
CA ASP A 29 -30.65 21.58 -26.75
C ASP A 29 -29.27 22.10 -26.27
N LYS A 30 -28.70 23.07 -27.00
CA LYS A 30 -27.43 23.70 -26.68
C LYS A 30 -27.44 24.43 -25.32
N THR A 31 -28.62 24.81 -24.83
CA THR A 31 -28.79 25.53 -23.57
C THR A 31 -28.93 24.61 -22.35
N ILE A 32 -28.90 23.30 -22.54
CA ILE A 32 -29.14 22.31 -21.46
C ILE A 32 -28.13 22.42 -20.30
N ASP A 33 -26.86 22.74 -20.60
CA ASP A 33 -25.81 22.85 -19.60
C ASP A 33 -25.94 24.09 -18.70
N SER A 34 -26.73 25.09 -19.16
CA SER A 34 -27.05 26.32 -18.43
C SER A 34 -28.47 26.34 -17.83
N PHE A 35 -29.25 25.27 -18.07
CA PHE A 35 -30.63 25.18 -17.65
C PHE A 35 -30.75 25.10 -16.11
N ARG A 36 -31.51 26.05 -15.55
CA ARG A 36 -31.79 26.11 -14.12
C ARG A 36 -33.22 25.64 -13.82
N ILE A 37 -33.45 25.17 -12.62
CA ILE A 37 -34.77 24.74 -12.15
C ILE A 37 -35.82 25.82 -12.35
N ASN A 38 -35.47 27.10 -12.22
CA ASN A 38 -36.39 28.22 -12.45
C ASN A 38 -36.78 28.39 -13.94
N ASP A 39 -35.97 27.91 -14.86
CA ASP A 39 -36.24 28.02 -16.31
C ASP A 39 -37.33 27.04 -16.75
N LEU A 40 -37.65 26.05 -15.91
CA LEU A 40 -38.79 25.16 -16.12
C LEU A 40 -40.12 25.91 -16.25
N ARG A 41 -40.29 27.03 -15.57
CA ARG A 41 -41.55 27.79 -15.58
C ARG A 41 -41.79 28.47 -16.93
N THR A 42 -40.73 28.89 -17.58
CA THR A 42 -40.76 29.62 -18.87
C THR A 42 -40.68 28.71 -20.08
N LEU A 43 -40.60 27.39 -19.89
CA LEU A 43 -40.56 26.42 -20.99
C LEU A 43 -41.80 26.55 -21.86
N PRO A 44 -41.63 26.71 -23.21
CA PRO A 44 -42.74 26.74 -24.15
C PRO A 44 -43.34 25.31 -24.28
N VAL A 45 -44.64 25.23 -24.15
CA VAL A 45 -45.44 24.02 -24.37
C VAL A 45 -46.37 24.27 -25.57
N PHE A 46 -46.38 23.34 -26.50
CA PHE A 46 -47.17 23.44 -27.71
C PHE A 46 -48.49 22.71 -27.49
N GLY A 47 -49.60 23.41 -27.66
CA GLY A 47 -50.93 22.84 -27.67
C GLY A 47 -51.29 22.20 -29.02
N THR A 48 -52.34 21.38 -29.03
CA THR A 48 -52.86 20.73 -30.27
C THR A 48 -53.25 21.71 -31.38
N ALA A 49 -53.58 22.95 -31.04
CA ALA A 49 -53.95 24.01 -31.97
C ALA A 49 -52.73 24.88 -32.43
N ARG A 50 -51.48 24.46 -32.19
CA ARG A 50 -50.24 25.22 -32.45
C ARG A 50 -50.11 26.51 -31.62
N GLU A 51 -50.90 26.66 -30.58
CA GLU A 51 -50.71 27.74 -29.64
C GLU A 51 -49.56 27.41 -28.71
N THR A 52 -48.67 28.41 -28.53
CA THR A 52 -47.55 28.26 -27.60
C THR A 52 -47.86 28.93 -26.28
N THR A 53 -47.76 28.18 -25.21
CA THR A 53 -47.96 28.70 -23.83
C THR A 53 -46.76 28.31 -22.95
N THR A 54 -46.60 28.97 -21.82
CA THR A 54 -45.53 28.61 -20.89
C THR A 54 -45.99 27.47 -19.95
N LEU A 55 -45.08 26.62 -19.51
CA LEU A 55 -45.37 25.50 -18.62
C LEU A 55 -46.05 25.97 -17.31
N GLU A 56 -45.68 27.18 -16.82
CA GLU A 56 -46.29 27.79 -15.63
C GLU A 56 -47.80 28.06 -15.79
N GLN A 57 -48.29 28.30 -17.02
CA GLN A 57 -49.73 28.53 -17.27
C GLN A 57 -50.52 27.26 -17.35
N VAL A 58 -49.87 26.12 -17.59
CA VAL A 58 -50.52 24.80 -17.75
C VAL A 58 -50.44 23.98 -16.48
N VAL A 59 -49.44 24.22 -15.63
CA VAL A 59 -49.17 23.43 -14.41
C VAL A 59 -49.50 24.28 -13.19
N SER A 60 -50.39 23.75 -12.34
CA SER A 60 -50.81 24.45 -11.13
C SER A 60 -49.77 24.51 -10.02
N ARG A 61 -48.85 23.56 -9.99
CA ARG A 61 -47.79 23.48 -8.97
C ARG A 61 -46.62 22.66 -9.44
N PHE A 62 -45.40 23.10 -9.06
CA PHE A 62 -44.15 22.35 -9.21
C PHE A 62 -43.74 21.80 -7.85
N ASP A 63 -43.68 20.49 -7.71
CA ASP A 63 -43.18 19.80 -6.54
C ASP A 63 -41.83 19.14 -6.84
N PHE A 64 -40.78 19.56 -6.12
CA PHE A 64 -39.44 19.00 -6.25
C PHE A 64 -39.22 17.96 -5.15
N GLN A 65 -38.94 16.74 -5.57
CA GLN A 65 -38.60 15.66 -4.67
C GLN A 65 -37.15 15.25 -4.87
N TYR A 66 -36.40 15.17 -3.79
CA TYR A 66 -35.07 14.60 -3.83
C TYR A 66 -35.18 13.07 -3.82
N LYS A 67 -34.60 12.44 -4.84
CA LYS A 67 -34.45 10.99 -4.92
C LYS A 67 -32.98 10.64 -4.95
N PHE A 68 -32.62 9.55 -4.31
CA PHE A 68 -31.28 9.00 -4.44
C PHE A 68 -31.05 8.61 -5.90
N SER A 69 -30.05 9.20 -6.55
CA SER A 69 -29.67 8.84 -7.93
C SER A 69 -28.88 7.54 -7.95
N ASN A 70 -28.16 7.25 -6.89
CA ASN A 70 -27.37 6.03 -6.74
C ASN A 70 -27.45 5.59 -5.27
N VAL A 71 -27.98 4.40 -5.04
CA VAL A 71 -28.03 3.76 -3.71
C VAL A 71 -26.89 2.76 -3.68
N LYS A 72 -25.97 2.94 -2.76
CA LYS A 72 -24.88 2.01 -2.52
C LYS A 72 -25.25 1.10 -1.36
N ASP A 73 -25.07 -0.19 -1.57
CA ASP A 73 -25.29 -1.20 -0.53
C ASP A 73 -23.95 -1.87 -0.18
N TYR A 74 -23.74 -2.08 1.10
CA TYR A 74 -22.65 -2.89 1.64
C TYR A 74 -23.22 -3.91 2.61
N ASN A 75 -22.96 -5.18 2.40
CA ASN A 75 -23.52 -6.29 3.19
C ASN A 75 -25.05 -6.22 3.36
N ARG A 76 -25.77 -5.87 2.28
CA ARG A 76 -27.25 -5.71 2.27
C ARG A 76 -27.78 -4.56 3.14
N GLN A 77 -26.93 -3.62 3.51
CA GLN A 77 -27.32 -2.40 4.19
C GLN A 77 -27.01 -1.19 3.31
N MET A 78 -27.90 -0.24 3.26
CA MET A 78 -27.65 1.01 2.55
C MET A 78 -26.51 1.77 3.24
N VAL A 79 -25.58 2.28 2.43
CA VAL A 79 -24.43 3.03 2.93
C VAL A 79 -24.31 4.39 2.24
N MET A 80 -23.91 5.39 3.01
CA MET A 80 -23.45 6.66 2.49
C MET A 80 -21.93 6.72 2.64
N MET A 81 -21.22 6.99 1.54
CA MET A 81 -19.76 7.03 1.53
C MET A 81 -19.28 8.46 1.28
N ALA A 82 -18.50 8.99 2.20
CA ALA A 82 -17.69 10.18 1.97
C ALA A 82 -16.31 9.73 1.49
N GLN A 83 -15.86 10.21 0.34
CA GLN A 83 -14.60 9.88 -0.26
C GLN A 83 -13.73 11.12 -0.36
N ALA A 84 -12.44 10.98 -0.03
CA ALA A 84 -11.46 12.05 -0.15
C ALA A 84 -10.11 11.47 -0.58
N ASP A 85 -9.44 12.19 -1.48
CA ASP A 85 -8.10 11.86 -1.93
C ASP A 85 -7.09 12.84 -1.34
N PRO A 86 -5.96 12.38 -0.80
CA PRO A 86 -4.93 13.26 -0.28
C PRO A 86 -4.23 14.01 -1.43
N ARG A 87 -3.71 15.21 -1.12
CA ARG A 87 -2.86 15.95 -2.07
C ARG A 87 -1.59 15.16 -2.39
N ARG A 88 -1.06 15.34 -3.61
CA ARG A 88 0.21 14.74 -4.01
C ARG A 88 1.32 15.09 -3.00
N GLY A 89 2.09 14.08 -2.61
CA GLY A 89 3.19 14.22 -1.64
C GLY A 89 2.77 14.11 -0.16
N VAL A 90 1.47 13.98 0.14
CA VAL A 90 0.99 13.71 1.49
C VAL A 90 0.80 12.21 1.68
N ASN A 91 1.33 11.67 2.78
CA ASN A 91 1.10 10.27 3.13
C ASN A 91 -0.39 10.06 3.49
N ALA A 92 -1.06 9.21 2.71
CA ALA A 92 -2.50 8.95 2.84
C ALA A 92 -2.87 8.42 4.23
N ILE A 93 -2.05 7.52 4.80
CA ILE A 93 -2.29 6.90 6.11
C ILE A 93 -2.18 7.94 7.24
N ALA A 94 -1.13 8.78 7.20
CA ALA A 94 -0.95 9.81 8.20
C ALA A 94 -2.07 10.87 8.14
N ALA A 95 -2.51 11.24 6.93
CA ALA A 95 -3.64 12.14 6.73
C ALA A 95 -4.94 11.51 7.25
N PHE A 96 -5.20 10.26 6.90
CA PHE A 96 -6.37 9.52 7.35
C PHE A 96 -6.43 9.44 8.87
N ASN A 97 -5.35 9.01 9.54
CA ASN A 97 -5.32 8.86 11.00
C ASN A 97 -5.63 10.17 11.73
N ARG A 98 -5.20 11.31 11.16
CA ARG A 98 -5.52 12.63 11.71
C ARG A 98 -7.00 12.98 11.54
N ILE A 99 -7.53 12.81 10.32
CA ILE A 99 -8.90 13.13 9.97
C ILE A 99 -9.87 12.19 10.70
N TRP A 100 -9.57 10.89 10.74
CA TRP A 100 -10.44 9.89 11.36
C TRP A 100 -10.66 10.16 12.84
N LYS A 101 -9.61 10.59 13.55
CA LYS A 101 -9.74 10.97 14.95
C LYS A 101 -10.67 12.18 15.13
N GLN A 102 -10.53 13.21 14.30
CA GLN A 102 -11.40 14.39 14.33
C GLN A 102 -12.85 14.03 13.98
N VAL A 103 -13.05 13.18 12.96
CA VAL A 103 -14.37 12.70 12.55
C VAL A 103 -15.07 11.94 13.68
N GLN A 104 -14.36 11.11 14.43
CA GLN A 104 -14.92 10.40 15.58
C GLN A 104 -15.27 11.31 16.76
N GLU A 105 -14.55 12.41 16.92
CA GLU A 105 -14.79 13.39 18.01
C GLU A 105 -15.92 14.37 17.65
N GLU A 106 -16.07 14.75 16.38
CA GLU A 106 -16.99 15.80 15.94
C GLU A 106 -18.34 15.28 15.44
N ILE A 107 -18.39 14.02 14.93
CA ILE A 107 -19.62 13.45 14.36
C ILE A 107 -20.30 12.55 15.38
N ASP A 108 -21.45 13.03 15.89
CA ASP A 108 -22.36 12.19 16.67
C ASP A 108 -23.15 11.27 15.71
N VAL A 109 -22.93 9.97 15.84
CA VAL A 109 -23.58 8.96 14.97
C VAL A 109 -24.92 8.60 15.58
N PRO A 110 -26.06 8.86 14.88
CA PRO A 110 -27.39 8.53 15.39
C PRO A 110 -27.56 7.05 15.71
N GLU A 111 -28.45 6.73 16.64
CA GLU A 111 -28.78 5.34 16.96
C GLU A 111 -29.22 4.56 15.71
N GLY A 112 -28.71 3.36 15.55
CA GLY A 112 -28.98 2.50 14.39
C GLY A 112 -28.03 2.67 13.22
N TYR A 113 -27.12 3.65 13.27
CA TYR A 113 -26.08 3.83 12.27
C TYR A 113 -24.72 3.38 12.80
N THR A 114 -23.88 2.90 11.89
CA THR A 114 -22.47 2.55 12.21
C THR A 114 -21.54 3.26 11.24
N MET A 115 -20.49 3.90 11.77
CA MET A 115 -19.47 4.55 10.96
C MET A 115 -18.26 3.63 10.87
N LYS A 116 -17.83 3.35 9.62
CA LYS A 116 -16.66 2.51 9.32
C LYS A 116 -15.83 3.16 8.24
N TYR A 117 -14.53 2.90 8.25
CA TYR A 117 -13.66 3.27 7.14
C TYR A 117 -13.51 2.10 6.17
N PHE A 118 -13.33 2.44 4.91
CA PHE A 118 -13.16 1.50 3.80
C PHE A 118 -11.97 1.87 2.94
N GLY A 119 -11.68 1.03 1.95
CA GLY A 119 -10.66 1.27 0.95
C GLY A 119 -9.27 0.85 1.40
N GLU A 120 -8.26 1.65 1.07
CA GLU A 120 -6.86 1.31 1.32
C GLU A 120 -6.54 1.06 2.79
N GLN A 121 -7.15 1.82 3.70
CA GLN A 121 -6.97 1.67 5.14
C GLN A 121 -7.49 0.34 5.67
N GLU A 122 -8.67 -0.09 5.22
CA GLU A 122 -9.24 -1.38 5.60
C GLU A 122 -8.36 -2.53 5.09
N SER A 123 -8.00 -2.49 3.81
CA SER A 123 -7.12 -3.50 3.19
C SER A 123 -5.74 -3.58 3.85
N GLN A 124 -5.18 -2.45 4.26
CA GLN A 124 -3.91 -2.43 5.00
C GLN A 124 -4.06 -2.97 6.42
N ALA A 125 -5.15 -2.63 7.11
CA ALA A 125 -5.41 -3.15 8.45
C ALA A 125 -5.58 -4.67 8.45
N GLU A 126 -6.35 -5.20 7.49
CA GLU A 126 -6.51 -6.66 7.30
C GLU A 126 -5.18 -7.34 6.95
N SER A 127 -4.43 -6.75 6.04
CA SER A 127 -3.12 -7.28 5.62
C SER A 127 -2.11 -7.27 6.77
N ASN A 128 -2.08 -6.19 7.57
CA ASN A 128 -1.23 -6.10 8.75
C ASN A 128 -1.62 -7.13 9.82
N ALA A 129 -2.93 -7.34 10.02
CA ALA A 129 -3.42 -8.36 10.94
C ALA A 129 -3.04 -9.77 10.48
N ALA A 130 -3.19 -10.07 9.19
CA ALA A 130 -2.79 -11.34 8.59
C ALA A 130 -1.27 -11.58 8.68
N LEU A 131 -0.46 -10.54 8.43
CA LEU A 131 0.99 -10.61 8.61
C LEU A 131 1.35 -10.88 10.07
N ALA A 132 0.78 -10.12 11.00
CA ALA A 132 1.05 -10.28 12.44
C ALA A 132 0.69 -11.70 12.94
N ALA A 133 -0.41 -12.27 12.45
CA ALA A 133 -0.83 -13.62 12.81
C ALA A 133 0.14 -14.70 12.28
N ASN A 134 0.73 -14.50 11.10
CA ASN A 134 1.63 -15.48 10.47
C ASN A 134 3.11 -15.29 10.84
N LEU A 135 3.51 -14.11 11.33
CA LEU A 135 4.90 -13.83 11.71
C LEU A 135 5.50 -14.85 12.70
N PRO A 136 4.82 -15.22 13.82
CA PRO A 136 5.39 -16.18 14.77
C PRO A 136 5.67 -17.54 14.13
N LEU A 137 4.75 -18.03 13.28
CA LEU A 137 4.92 -19.28 12.56
C LEU A 137 6.10 -19.20 11.60
N THR A 138 6.23 -18.09 10.86
CA THR A 138 7.33 -17.87 9.93
C THR A 138 8.68 -17.86 10.63
N PHE A 139 8.81 -17.16 11.76
CA PHE A 139 10.03 -17.15 12.57
C PHE A 139 10.35 -18.53 13.16
N PHE A 140 9.34 -19.25 13.59
CA PHE A 140 9.50 -20.62 14.08
C PHE A 140 10.02 -21.56 13.00
N LEU A 141 9.39 -21.57 11.82
CA LEU A 141 9.83 -22.39 10.67
C LEU A 141 11.24 -22.01 10.23
N MET A 142 11.54 -20.73 10.20
CA MET A 142 12.88 -20.25 9.87
C MET A 142 13.93 -20.75 10.87
N PHE A 143 13.63 -20.68 12.18
CA PHE A 143 14.53 -21.18 13.21
C PHE A 143 14.74 -22.69 13.09
N VAL A 144 13.67 -23.45 12.88
CA VAL A 144 13.72 -24.91 12.66
C VAL A 144 14.58 -25.23 11.44
N THR A 145 14.38 -24.52 10.33
CA THR A 145 15.18 -24.71 9.10
C THR A 145 16.68 -24.46 9.37
N LEU A 146 17.01 -23.40 10.09
CA LEU A 146 18.40 -23.11 10.47
C LEU A 146 19.01 -24.19 11.39
N LEU A 147 18.20 -24.75 12.30
CA LEU A 147 18.64 -25.87 13.15
C LEU A 147 18.97 -27.12 12.33
N PHE A 148 18.12 -27.47 11.37
CA PHE A 148 18.37 -28.61 10.48
C PHE A 148 19.61 -28.37 9.60
N LEU A 149 19.79 -27.16 9.09
CA LEU A 149 20.90 -26.80 8.20
C LEU A 149 22.26 -26.93 8.94
N PHE A 150 22.36 -26.33 10.12
CA PHE A 150 23.64 -26.26 10.85
C PHE A 150 23.87 -27.40 11.84
N ARG A 151 22.85 -28.23 12.10
CA ARG A 151 22.90 -29.30 13.11
C ARG A 151 23.45 -28.83 14.47
N SER A 152 23.27 -27.56 14.79
CA SER A 152 23.75 -26.89 15.99
C SER A 152 22.79 -25.75 16.38
N TYR A 153 22.57 -25.52 17.65
CA TYR A 153 21.76 -24.41 18.13
C TYR A 153 22.51 -23.08 18.25
N ARG A 154 23.85 -23.12 18.37
CA ARG A 154 24.69 -21.92 18.56
C ARG A 154 24.73 -21.03 17.32
N LYS A 155 24.86 -21.63 16.13
CA LYS A 155 24.95 -20.90 14.85
C LYS A 155 23.67 -20.15 14.49
N PRO A 156 22.47 -20.76 14.56
CA PRO A 156 21.22 -20.04 14.39
C PRO A 156 21.03 -18.86 15.33
N ILE A 157 21.45 -18.99 16.60
CA ILE A 157 21.35 -17.91 17.58
C ILE A 157 22.22 -16.72 17.17
N VAL A 158 23.45 -16.94 16.68
CA VAL A 158 24.32 -15.88 16.16
C VAL A 158 23.63 -15.13 15.01
N ILE A 159 23.02 -15.86 14.08
CA ILE A 159 22.33 -15.30 12.93
C ILE A 159 21.11 -14.46 13.36
N LEU A 160 20.29 -15.00 14.27
CA LEU A 160 19.10 -14.31 14.76
C LEU A 160 19.45 -13.07 15.61
N LEU A 161 20.58 -13.07 16.29
CA LEU A 161 21.06 -11.91 17.06
C LEU A 161 21.35 -10.69 16.14
N MET A 162 21.59 -10.92 14.86
CA MET A 162 21.80 -9.81 13.89
C MET A 162 20.48 -9.10 13.54
N LEU A 163 19.31 -9.76 13.65
CA LEU A 163 18.05 -9.21 13.19
C LEU A 163 17.65 -7.91 13.92
N PRO A 164 17.73 -7.79 15.25
CA PRO A 164 17.43 -6.54 15.93
C PRO A 164 18.32 -5.37 15.50
N LEU A 165 19.59 -5.64 15.14
CA LEU A 165 20.53 -4.60 14.74
C LEU A 165 20.20 -4.02 13.35
N ILE A 166 19.52 -4.78 12.50
CA ILE A 166 19.10 -4.31 11.16
C ILE A 166 18.11 -3.14 11.26
N PHE A 167 17.28 -3.10 12.33
CA PHE A 167 16.33 -2.01 12.55
C PHE A 167 17.02 -0.64 12.59
N ILE A 168 18.27 -0.57 13.07
CA ILE A 168 19.06 0.67 13.04
C ILE A 168 19.23 1.16 11.59
N GLY A 169 19.54 0.26 10.67
CA GLY A 169 19.70 0.58 9.26
C GLY A 169 18.39 1.01 8.60
N ILE A 170 17.30 0.37 8.97
CA ILE A 170 15.96 0.70 8.46
C ILE A 170 15.56 2.12 8.90
N VAL A 171 15.69 2.41 10.19
CA VAL A 171 15.35 3.74 10.72
C VAL A 171 16.22 4.82 10.08
N LEU A 172 17.53 4.59 9.98
CA LEU A 172 18.45 5.53 9.31
C LEU A 172 18.07 5.72 7.84
N GLY A 173 17.78 4.65 7.10
CA GLY A 173 17.36 4.72 5.70
C GLY A 173 16.08 5.53 5.51
N LEU A 174 15.05 5.28 6.31
CA LEU A 174 13.79 6.00 6.26
C LEU A 174 13.96 7.49 6.60
N VAL A 175 14.71 7.81 7.66
CA VAL A 175 14.94 9.19 8.09
C VAL A 175 15.76 9.96 7.05
N VAL A 176 16.87 9.42 6.55
CA VAL A 176 17.75 10.08 5.57
C VAL A 176 17.03 10.31 4.24
N LEU A 177 16.19 9.34 3.81
CA LEU A 177 15.47 9.42 2.54
C LEU A 177 14.09 10.09 2.69
N GLY A 178 13.70 10.53 3.89
CA GLY A 178 12.46 11.25 4.15
C GLY A 178 11.21 10.42 3.86
N LYS A 179 11.27 9.10 4.04
CA LYS A 179 10.15 8.18 3.80
C LYS A 179 9.49 7.76 5.11
N SER A 180 8.16 7.54 5.06
CA SER A 180 7.41 7.02 6.19
C SER A 180 7.51 5.50 6.26
N PHE A 181 7.35 4.97 7.47
CA PHE A 181 7.21 3.53 7.69
C PHE A 181 5.75 3.13 7.45
N ASP A 182 5.48 2.50 6.32
CA ASP A 182 4.15 2.09 5.85
C ASP A 182 4.07 0.56 5.68
N PHE A 183 2.94 0.08 5.18
CA PHE A 183 2.72 -1.34 4.88
C PHE A 183 3.80 -1.93 3.95
N PHE A 184 4.18 -1.19 2.90
CA PHE A 184 5.21 -1.65 1.97
C PHE A 184 6.59 -1.68 2.61
N SER A 185 6.86 -0.80 3.57
CA SER A 185 8.08 -0.83 4.39
C SER A 185 8.16 -2.11 5.24
N ILE A 186 7.02 -2.60 5.76
CA ILE A 186 6.95 -3.88 6.48
C ILE A 186 7.27 -5.06 5.55
N LEU A 187 6.75 -5.05 4.32
CA LEU A 187 7.11 -6.05 3.31
C LEU A 187 8.60 -5.99 2.96
N GLY A 188 9.14 -4.77 2.82
CA GLY A 188 10.58 -4.55 2.63
C GLY A 188 11.42 -5.12 3.78
N LEU A 189 10.98 -4.93 5.03
CA LEU A 189 11.60 -5.49 6.22
C LEU A 189 11.64 -7.02 6.17
N LEU A 190 10.52 -7.68 5.81
CA LEU A 190 10.47 -9.13 5.70
C LEU A 190 11.43 -9.67 4.64
N GLY A 191 11.46 -9.02 3.46
CA GLY A 191 12.41 -9.35 2.42
C GLY A 191 13.86 -9.16 2.85
N LEU A 192 14.15 -8.08 3.56
CA LEU A 192 15.48 -7.75 4.09
C LEU A 192 15.95 -8.78 5.12
N ILE A 193 15.07 -9.25 6.01
CA ILE A 193 15.36 -10.33 6.97
C ILE A 193 15.84 -11.57 6.22
N GLY A 194 15.10 -11.99 5.18
CA GLY A 194 15.47 -13.14 4.36
C GLY A 194 16.84 -13.00 3.66
N MET A 195 17.09 -11.81 3.09
CA MET A 195 18.38 -11.51 2.44
C MET A 195 19.55 -11.52 3.44
N ASN A 196 19.35 -10.96 4.63
CA ASN A 196 20.38 -10.94 5.67
C ASN A 196 20.68 -12.34 6.21
N ILE A 197 19.67 -13.15 6.45
CA ILE A 197 19.85 -14.55 6.88
C ILE A 197 20.63 -15.34 5.84
N LYS A 198 20.29 -15.19 4.56
CA LYS A 198 21.04 -15.80 3.46
C LYS A 198 22.52 -15.45 3.50
N ASN A 199 22.84 -14.15 3.65
CA ASN A 199 24.23 -13.68 3.73
C ASN A 199 24.97 -14.23 4.96
N ALA A 200 24.29 -14.29 6.09
CA ALA A 200 24.82 -14.84 7.34
C ALA A 200 25.06 -16.36 7.24
N ILE A 201 24.14 -17.12 6.63
CA ILE A 201 24.30 -18.56 6.39
C ILE A 201 25.57 -18.82 5.57
N VAL A 202 25.73 -18.08 4.46
CA VAL A 202 26.86 -18.25 3.55
C VAL A 202 28.20 -17.97 4.22
N LEU A 203 28.24 -16.97 5.14
CA LEU A 203 29.47 -16.68 5.89
C LEU A 203 29.77 -17.75 6.93
N VAL A 204 28.76 -18.22 7.70
CA VAL A 204 28.94 -19.27 8.69
C VAL A 204 29.35 -20.60 8.04
N ASP A 205 28.76 -20.95 6.90
CA ASP A 205 29.12 -22.13 6.13
C ASP A 205 30.57 -22.06 5.61
N GLN A 206 31.02 -20.87 5.18
CA GLN A 206 32.42 -20.67 4.79
C GLN A 206 33.38 -20.84 5.97
N ILE A 207 33.00 -20.38 7.18
CA ILE A 207 33.82 -20.58 8.39
C ILE A 207 33.94 -22.09 8.68
N ASP A 208 32.84 -22.85 8.55
CA ASP A 208 32.85 -24.29 8.76
C ASP A 208 33.75 -24.99 7.73
N THR A 209 33.69 -24.59 6.47
CA THR A 209 34.53 -25.15 5.39
C THR A 209 36.02 -24.89 5.65
N GLU A 210 36.38 -23.68 6.03
CA GLU A 210 37.77 -23.30 6.33
C GLU A 210 38.31 -24.04 7.59
N THR A 211 37.42 -24.24 8.58
CA THR A 211 37.74 -25.01 9.79
C THR A 211 37.94 -26.48 9.46
N ALA A 212 37.09 -27.07 8.60
CA ALA A 212 37.22 -28.44 8.13
C ALA A 212 38.48 -28.65 7.29
N ALA A 213 38.96 -27.61 6.60
CA ALA A 213 40.23 -27.62 5.89
C ALA A 213 41.47 -27.59 6.81
N GLY A 214 41.30 -27.59 8.15
CA GLY A 214 42.38 -27.69 9.15
C GLY A 214 42.97 -26.34 9.57
N LYS A 215 42.41 -25.20 9.21
CA LYS A 215 42.85 -23.88 9.69
C LYS A 215 42.56 -23.70 11.18
N ALA A 216 43.40 -22.95 11.87
CA ALA A 216 43.10 -22.55 13.24
C ALA A 216 41.76 -21.79 13.30
N PRO A 217 40.92 -21.99 14.34
CA PRO A 217 39.56 -21.43 14.37
C PRO A 217 39.49 -19.92 14.13
N ARG A 218 40.44 -19.14 14.69
CA ARG A 218 40.52 -17.68 14.47
C ARG A 218 40.91 -17.35 13.04
N GLU A 219 41.86 -18.07 12.47
CA GLU A 219 42.33 -17.89 11.09
C GLU A 219 41.21 -18.25 10.09
N ALA A 220 40.46 -19.32 10.37
CA ALA A 220 39.32 -19.73 9.57
C ALA A 220 38.23 -18.63 9.51
N VAL A 221 37.93 -17.99 10.65
CA VAL A 221 36.96 -16.87 10.69
C VAL A 221 37.48 -15.68 9.88
N ILE A 222 38.73 -15.30 10.01
CA ILE A 222 39.31 -14.16 9.28
C ILE A 222 39.35 -14.47 7.78
N SER A 223 39.81 -15.64 7.39
CA SER A 223 39.90 -16.08 5.99
C SER A 223 38.53 -16.12 5.35
N ALA A 224 37.53 -16.72 6.00
CA ALA A 224 36.15 -16.80 5.52
C ALA A 224 35.55 -15.39 5.34
N THR A 225 35.74 -14.51 6.34
CA THR A 225 35.21 -13.15 6.25
C THR A 225 35.85 -12.37 5.09
N THR A 226 37.16 -12.42 4.97
CA THR A 226 37.90 -11.71 3.89
C THR A 226 37.43 -12.19 2.49
N THR A 227 37.28 -13.49 2.32
CA THR A 227 36.81 -14.08 1.05
C THR A 227 35.39 -13.63 0.70
N ARG A 228 34.55 -13.35 1.70
CA ARG A 228 33.12 -12.98 1.51
C ARG A 228 32.88 -11.47 1.42
N ILE A 229 33.85 -10.60 1.67
CA ILE A 229 33.67 -9.15 1.58
C ILE A 229 33.18 -8.75 0.19
N VAL A 230 33.90 -9.17 -0.87
CA VAL A 230 33.57 -8.77 -2.24
C VAL A 230 32.19 -9.28 -2.68
N PRO A 231 31.88 -10.60 -2.56
CA PRO A 231 30.54 -11.11 -2.96
C PRO A 231 29.39 -10.45 -2.19
N VAL A 232 29.52 -10.23 -0.88
CA VAL A 232 28.47 -9.59 -0.08
C VAL A 232 28.31 -8.11 -0.46
N ALA A 233 29.42 -7.39 -0.62
CA ALA A 233 29.36 -5.98 -1.04
C ALA A 233 28.75 -5.81 -2.44
N MET A 234 29.10 -6.69 -3.39
CA MET A 234 28.52 -6.65 -4.73
C MET A 234 27.04 -6.99 -4.74
N ALA A 235 26.62 -8.03 -4.01
CA ALA A 235 25.22 -8.42 -3.91
C ALA A 235 24.36 -7.30 -3.27
N SER A 236 24.87 -6.68 -2.21
CA SER A 236 24.20 -5.56 -1.56
C SER A 236 24.18 -4.32 -2.44
N GLY A 237 25.28 -3.98 -3.08
CA GLY A 237 25.39 -2.84 -3.97
C GLY A 237 24.46 -2.95 -5.18
N THR A 238 24.40 -4.12 -5.83
CA THR A 238 23.47 -4.34 -6.96
C THR A 238 22.01 -4.24 -6.54
N THR A 239 21.66 -4.75 -5.35
CA THR A 239 20.28 -4.64 -4.84
C THR A 239 19.93 -3.18 -4.51
N ILE A 240 20.83 -2.44 -3.86
CA ILE A 240 20.62 -1.02 -3.55
C ILE A 240 20.46 -0.20 -4.84
N LEU A 241 21.29 -0.42 -5.84
CA LEU A 241 21.18 0.26 -7.14
C LEU A 241 19.88 -0.13 -7.87
N GLY A 242 19.48 -1.41 -7.81
CA GLY A 242 18.22 -1.87 -8.39
C GLY A 242 16.97 -1.28 -7.74
N MET A 243 17.04 -0.92 -6.46
CA MET A 243 15.94 -0.28 -5.73
C MET A 243 15.86 1.24 -5.95
N LEU A 244 16.91 1.86 -6.51
CA LEU A 244 16.98 3.30 -6.68
C LEU A 244 15.77 3.89 -7.46
N PRO A 245 15.29 3.30 -8.57
CA PRO A 245 14.12 3.81 -9.28
C PRO A 245 12.84 3.80 -8.42
N LEU A 246 12.66 2.77 -7.58
CA LEU A 246 11.49 2.64 -6.70
C LEU A 246 11.46 3.71 -5.60
N LEU A 247 12.60 4.30 -5.25
CA LEU A 247 12.67 5.34 -4.23
C LEU A 247 11.82 6.57 -4.59
N PHE A 248 11.67 6.86 -5.87
CA PHE A 248 10.87 8.00 -6.38
C PHE A 248 9.40 7.66 -6.54
N ASP A 249 9.03 6.39 -6.40
CA ASP A 249 7.63 5.97 -6.44
C ASP A 249 6.91 6.39 -5.15
N ALA A 250 5.62 6.79 -5.32
CA ALA A 250 4.81 7.26 -4.19
C ALA A 250 4.40 6.13 -3.25
N MET A 251 4.21 4.91 -3.79
CA MET A 251 3.70 3.74 -3.08
C MET A 251 4.84 2.87 -2.54
N PHE A 252 5.85 2.60 -3.37
CA PHE A 252 6.95 1.69 -3.04
C PHE A 252 8.18 2.38 -2.47
N GLY A 253 8.20 3.71 -2.39
CA GLY A 253 9.35 4.47 -1.90
C GLY A 253 9.76 4.13 -0.47
N GLY A 254 8.80 3.84 0.42
CA GLY A 254 9.05 3.36 1.79
C GLY A 254 9.73 1.99 1.83
N MET A 255 9.27 1.06 0.99
CA MET A 255 9.89 -0.26 0.82
C MET A 255 11.33 -0.16 0.32
N ALA A 256 11.56 0.65 -0.72
CA ALA A 256 12.90 0.87 -1.27
C ALA A 256 13.86 1.45 -0.22
N ALA A 257 13.43 2.48 0.52
CA ALA A 257 14.21 3.09 1.59
C ALA A 257 14.55 2.09 2.71
N THR A 258 13.58 1.25 3.11
CA THR A 258 13.76 0.19 4.11
C THR A 258 14.80 -0.83 3.66
N ILE A 259 14.70 -1.32 2.43
CA ILE A 259 15.64 -2.30 1.89
C ILE A 259 17.03 -1.68 1.70
N MET A 260 17.13 -0.50 1.12
CA MET A 260 18.42 0.16 0.86
C MET A 260 19.16 0.47 2.15
N GLY A 261 18.51 1.16 3.09
CA GLY A 261 19.12 1.52 4.38
C GLY A 261 19.42 0.30 5.25
N GLY A 262 18.46 -0.62 5.32
CA GLY A 262 18.60 -1.85 6.08
C GLY A 262 19.71 -2.76 5.52
N LEU A 263 19.78 -2.94 4.18
CA LEU A 263 20.79 -3.80 3.54
C LEU A 263 22.21 -3.24 3.68
N LEU A 264 22.37 -1.92 3.61
CA LEU A 264 23.66 -1.27 3.81
C LEU A 264 24.21 -1.60 5.20
N VAL A 265 23.41 -1.40 6.24
CA VAL A 265 23.80 -1.71 7.62
C VAL A 265 23.90 -3.22 7.84
N ALA A 266 22.97 -4.02 7.33
CA ALA A 266 23.01 -5.48 7.42
C ALA A 266 24.29 -6.07 6.83
N SER A 267 24.77 -5.55 5.69
CA SER A 267 26.01 -5.99 5.07
C SER A 267 27.23 -5.68 5.94
N ALA A 268 27.28 -4.48 6.51
CA ALA A 268 28.31 -4.11 7.45
C ALA A 268 28.27 -5.01 8.71
N LEU A 269 27.08 -5.24 9.28
CA LEU A 269 26.90 -6.11 10.44
C LEU A 269 27.34 -7.55 10.14
N THR A 270 27.00 -8.08 8.98
CA THR A 270 27.39 -9.44 8.58
C THR A 270 28.90 -9.57 8.45
N LEU A 271 29.60 -8.55 7.96
CA LEU A 271 31.04 -8.61 7.77
C LEU A 271 31.84 -8.31 9.04
N PHE A 272 31.32 -7.47 9.96
CA PHE A 272 32.07 -7.06 11.16
C PHE A 272 31.51 -7.70 12.43
N VAL A 273 30.21 -7.65 12.67
CA VAL A 273 29.61 -8.08 13.92
C VAL A 273 29.41 -9.58 13.98
N LEU A 274 28.99 -10.22 12.87
CA LEU A 274 28.76 -11.65 12.85
C LEU A 274 30.01 -12.47 13.15
N PRO A 275 31.22 -12.19 12.60
CA PRO A 275 32.45 -12.89 12.96
C PRO A 275 32.82 -12.74 14.43
N VAL A 276 32.64 -11.54 14.98
CA VAL A 276 32.89 -11.27 16.41
C VAL A 276 31.92 -12.03 17.30
N ALA A 277 30.62 -11.99 16.96
CA ALA A 277 29.59 -12.74 17.70
C ALA A 277 29.82 -14.25 17.60
N TYR A 278 30.25 -14.74 16.43
CA TYR A 278 30.60 -16.15 16.25
C TYR A 278 31.76 -16.55 17.16
N CYS A 279 32.86 -15.77 17.20
CA CYS A 279 33.98 -16.02 18.09
C CYS A 279 33.57 -15.99 19.57
N ALA A 280 32.75 -15.03 19.98
CA ALA A 280 32.27 -14.89 21.35
C ALA A 280 31.45 -16.10 21.80
N ILE A 281 30.50 -16.57 20.97
CA ILE A 281 29.63 -17.72 21.29
C ILE A 281 30.39 -19.03 21.26
N HIS A 282 31.38 -19.19 20.38
CA HIS A 282 32.22 -20.40 20.29
C HIS A 282 33.45 -20.33 21.19
N LYS A 283 33.62 -19.22 21.97
CA LYS A 283 34.76 -19.02 22.87
C LYS A 283 36.12 -19.17 22.20
N ILE A 284 36.24 -18.73 20.96
CA ILE A 284 37.46 -18.67 20.17
C ILE A 284 38.28 -17.44 20.68
N LYS A 285 39.48 -17.67 21.17
CA LYS A 285 40.40 -16.62 21.63
C LYS A 285 41.31 -16.10 20.52
#